data_1a8e19dfd50b1d6b4401adfe7216e891
#
_entry.id   1a8e19dfd50b1d6b4401adfe7216e891
#
_cell.length_a   1.000
_cell.length_b   1.000
_cell.length_c   1.000
_cell.angle_alpha   90.00
_cell.angle_beta   90.00
_cell.angle_gamma   90.00
#
_symmetry.space_group_name_H-M   'P 1'
#
loop_
_entity.id
_entity.type
_entity.pdbx_description
1 polymer ?
#
loop_
_entity_poly.entity_id
_entity_poly.type
_entity_poly.pdbx_seq_one_letter_code
_entity_poly.pdbx_strand_id
1 'polypeptide(L)'
;MDYYNEKEYQLFIIKIGLKVGYYRRLANMTQEELSECSGMSLNFISQLEGPSAPYVPSLKSLFKISKVLGVPVSKLTDVDND
;
A
#
# COMPACT_ATOMS: atom_id res chain seq x y z
N MET A 1 11.99 28.86 -0.06
CA MET A 1 11.56 27.88 0.94
C MET A 1 11.22 26.57 0.23
N ASP A 2 11.69 25.47 0.76
CA ASP A 2 11.49 24.17 0.17
C ASP A 2 10.49 23.37 0.98
N TYR A 3 9.33 23.07 0.38
CA TYR A 3 8.28 22.32 1.05
C TYR A 3 8.39 20.82 0.84
N TYR A 4 9.26 20.39 -0.06
CA TYR A 4 9.42 18.98 -0.38
C TYR A 4 10.62 18.41 0.37
N ASN A 5 10.44 17.23 0.97
CA ASN A 5 11.52 16.51 1.66
C ASN A 5 11.48 15.07 1.18
N GLU A 6 12.58 14.60 0.60
CA GLU A 6 12.66 13.25 0.03
C GLU A 6 12.48 12.17 1.09
N LYS A 7 13.07 12.34 2.27
CA LYS A 7 12.94 11.35 3.35
C LYS A 7 11.50 11.26 3.85
N GLU A 8 10.83 12.39 3.95
CA GLU A 8 9.42 12.45 4.35
C GLU A 8 8.55 11.73 3.32
N TYR A 9 8.84 11.95 2.03
CA TYR A 9 8.10 11.27 0.97
C TYR A 9 8.31 9.76 1.01
N GLN A 10 9.56 9.31 1.21
CA GLN A 10 9.86 7.88 1.29
C GLN A 10 9.13 7.24 2.47
N LEU A 11 9.09 7.90 3.62
CA LEU A 11 8.36 7.40 4.78
C LEU A 11 6.86 7.33 4.49
N PHE A 12 6.32 8.32 3.79
CA PHE A 12 4.93 8.33 3.38
C PHE A 12 4.61 7.10 2.52
N ILE A 13 5.46 6.79 1.54
CA ILE A 13 5.26 5.62 0.68
C ILE A 13 5.34 4.31 1.48
N ILE A 14 6.31 4.20 2.39
CA ILE A 14 6.43 3.02 3.24
C ILE A 14 5.17 2.82 4.07
N LYS A 15 4.63 3.89 4.63
CA LYS A 15 3.42 3.82 5.44
C LYS A 15 2.21 3.38 4.64
N ILE A 16 2.11 3.81 3.37
CA ILE A 16 1.05 3.34 2.48
C ILE A 16 1.13 1.82 2.33
N GLY A 17 2.33 1.30 2.08
CA GLY A 17 2.52 -0.15 1.97
C GLY A 17 2.13 -0.89 3.25
N LEU A 18 2.47 -0.34 4.41
CA LEU A 18 2.08 -0.93 5.69
C LEU A 18 0.57 -0.91 5.88
N LYS A 19 -0.11 0.13 5.41
CA LYS A 19 -1.57 0.19 5.47
C LYS A 19 -2.20 -0.89 4.59
N VAL A 20 -1.63 -1.13 3.41
CA VAL A 20 -2.10 -2.22 2.55
C VAL A 20 -2.00 -3.54 3.31
N GLY A 21 -0.87 -3.83 3.93
CA GLY A 21 -0.69 -5.05 4.73
C GLY A 21 -1.65 -5.14 5.90
N TYR A 22 -1.90 -4.02 6.56
CA TYR A 22 -2.83 -3.95 7.68
C TYR A 22 -4.25 -4.33 7.25
N TYR A 23 -4.76 -3.70 6.20
CA TYR A 23 -6.12 -3.99 5.73
C TYR A 23 -6.24 -5.36 5.08
N ARG A 24 -5.14 -5.84 4.46
CA ARG A 24 -5.11 -7.21 3.95
C ARG A 24 -5.32 -8.22 5.08
N ARG A 25 -4.60 -8.03 6.19
CA ARG A 25 -4.72 -8.92 7.35
C ARG A 25 -6.10 -8.84 7.99
N LEU A 26 -6.66 -7.63 8.07
CA LEU A 26 -8.03 -7.46 8.56
C LEU A 26 -9.05 -8.21 7.71
N ALA A 27 -8.77 -8.33 6.40
CA ALA A 27 -9.64 -9.06 5.48
C ALA A 27 -9.35 -10.56 5.49
N ASN A 28 -8.43 -11.03 6.34
CA ASN A 28 -8.03 -12.43 6.43
C ASN A 28 -7.47 -12.96 5.10
N MET A 29 -6.73 -12.13 4.39
CA MET A 29 -6.14 -12.52 3.10
C MET A 29 -4.63 -12.69 3.23
N THR A 30 -4.10 -13.70 2.55
CA THR A 30 -2.65 -13.82 2.36
C THR A 30 -2.21 -12.87 1.25
N GLN A 31 -0.90 -12.65 1.15
CA GLN A 31 -0.35 -11.87 0.02
C GLN A 31 -0.67 -12.54 -1.31
N GLU A 32 -0.62 -13.87 -1.36
CA GLU A 32 -0.96 -14.62 -2.56
C GLU A 32 -2.41 -14.40 -2.97
N GLU A 33 -3.33 -14.43 -2.00
CA GLU A 33 -4.74 -14.18 -2.28
C GLU A 33 -4.98 -12.75 -2.79
N LEU A 34 -4.33 -11.77 -2.16
CA LEU A 34 -4.44 -10.39 -2.63
C LEU A 34 -3.87 -10.25 -4.05
N SER A 35 -2.74 -10.91 -4.32
CA SER A 35 -2.15 -10.93 -5.66
C SER A 35 -3.16 -11.46 -6.69
N GLU A 36 -3.74 -12.63 -6.41
CA GLU A 36 -4.69 -13.25 -7.33
C GLU A 36 -5.92 -12.39 -7.57
N CYS A 37 -6.50 -11.86 -6.49
CA CYS A 37 -7.75 -11.09 -6.59
C CYS A 37 -7.56 -9.72 -7.22
N SER A 38 -6.40 -9.09 -7.01
CA SER A 38 -6.14 -7.74 -7.53
C SER A 38 -5.54 -7.74 -8.92
N GLY A 39 -5.03 -8.89 -9.38
CA GLY A 39 -4.31 -8.95 -10.63
C GLY A 39 -2.91 -8.38 -10.57
N MET A 40 -2.42 -8.05 -9.38
CA MET A 40 -1.04 -7.59 -9.19
C MET A 40 -0.16 -8.80 -8.88
N SER A 41 1.14 -8.73 -9.25
CA SER A 41 2.05 -9.84 -8.98
C SER A 41 2.32 -9.98 -7.48
N LEU A 42 2.63 -11.19 -7.05
CA LEU A 42 3.01 -11.45 -5.66
C LEU A 42 4.25 -10.64 -5.28
N ASN A 43 5.22 -10.55 -6.19
CA ASN A 43 6.43 -9.77 -5.97
C ASN A 43 6.10 -8.29 -5.72
N PHE A 44 5.15 -7.74 -6.49
CA PHE A 44 4.69 -6.36 -6.29
C PHE A 44 4.09 -6.18 -4.89
N ILE A 45 3.18 -7.09 -4.50
CA ILE A 45 2.52 -6.99 -3.19
C ILE A 45 3.56 -7.12 -2.07
N SER A 46 4.47 -8.07 -2.20
CA SER A 46 5.52 -8.29 -1.20
C SER A 46 6.40 -7.06 -1.02
N GLN A 47 6.83 -6.44 -2.13
CA GLN A 47 7.68 -5.25 -2.06
C GLN A 47 6.91 -4.04 -1.56
N LEU A 48 5.65 -3.90 -1.96
CA LEU A 48 4.81 -2.79 -1.51
C LEU A 48 4.65 -2.80 0.01
N GLU A 49 4.43 -3.96 0.59
CA GLU A 49 4.23 -4.11 2.03
C GLU A 49 5.54 -4.10 2.81
N GLY A 50 6.68 -4.25 2.15
CA GLY A 50 7.97 -4.32 2.82
C GLY A 50 8.47 -2.94 3.23
N PRO A 51 9.07 -2.80 4.41
CA PRO A 51 9.54 -1.51 4.89
C PRO A 51 10.95 -1.15 4.42
N SER A 52 11.66 -2.07 3.78
CA SER A 52 13.09 -1.91 3.52
C SER A 52 13.41 -1.01 2.33
N ALA A 53 12.51 -0.88 1.37
CA ALA A 53 12.71 -0.03 0.20
C ALA A 53 11.37 0.52 -0.26
N PRO A 54 11.27 1.84 -0.44
CA PRO A 54 10.01 2.43 -0.89
C PRO A 54 9.65 1.90 -2.28
N TYR A 55 8.48 1.35 -2.41
CA TYR A 55 7.95 0.89 -3.68
C TYR A 55 6.71 1.72 -3.97
N VAL A 56 6.80 2.61 -4.98
CA VAL A 56 5.74 3.58 -5.24
C VAL A 56 4.63 2.93 -6.05
N PRO A 57 3.46 2.69 -5.46
CA PRO A 57 2.34 2.16 -6.21
C PRO A 57 1.71 3.25 -7.08
N SER A 58 1.18 2.87 -8.23
CA SER A 58 0.39 3.80 -9.01
C SER A 58 -0.97 3.98 -8.35
N LEU A 59 -1.63 5.07 -8.67
CA LEU A 59 -3.00 5.29 -8.17
C LEU A 59 -3.92 4.17 -8.62
N LYS A 60 -3.74 3.68 -9.86
CA LYS A 60 -4.54 2.57 -10.38
C LYS A 60 -4.31 1.28 -9.57
N SER A 61 -3.05 1.00 -9.18
CA SER A 61 -2.75 -0.16 -8.34
C SER A 61 -3.43 -0.04 -6.99
N LEU A 62 -3.37 1.13 -6.35
CA LEU A 62 -4.04 1.36 -5.09
C LEU A 62 -5.54 1.20 -5.21
N PHE A 63 -6.12 1.69 -6.31
CA PHE A 63 -7.55 1.54 -6.56
C PHE A 63 -7.95 0.06 -6.66
N LYS A 64 -7.19 -0.73 -7.41
CA LYS A 64 -7.45 -2.17 -7.54
C LYS A 64 -7.37 -2.87 -6.19
N ILE A 65 -6.35 -2.57 -5.41
CA ILE A 65 -6.17 -3.15 -4.08
C ILE A 65 -7.33 -2.75 -3.17
N SER A 66 -7.74 -1.49 -3.20
CA SER A 66 -8.83 -0.99 -2.36
C SER A 66 -10.13 -1.73 -2.65
N LYS A 67 -10.38 -2.05 -3.93
CA LYS A 67 -11.59 -2.80 -4.32
C LYS A 67 -11.58 -4.21 -3.74
N VAL A 68 -10.43 -4.88 -3.78
CA VAL A 68 -10.32 -6.23 -3.21
C VAL A 68 -10.49 -6.20 -1.70
N LEU A 69 -9.87 -5.22 -1.04
CA LEU A 69 -9.90 -5.15 0.42
C LEU A 69 -11.19 -4.54 0.98
N GLY A 70 -12.03 -3.98 0.11
CA GLY A 70 -13.30 -3.40 0.55
C GLY A 70 -13.16 -2.11 1.33
N VAL A 71 -12.07 -1.36 1.11
CA VAL A 71 -11.84 -0.07 1.75
C VAL A 71 -11.58 0.98 0.67
N PRO A 72 -11.92 2.25 0.92
CA PRO A 72 -11.60 3.30 -0.05
C PRO A 72 -10.10 3.57 -0.09
N VAL A 73 -9.62 4.11 -1.22
CA VAL A 73 -8.21 4.46 -1.37
C VAL A 73 -7.77 5.40 -0.24
N SER A 74 -8.66 6.28 0.22
CA SER A 74 -8.36 7.21 1.29
C SER A 74 -7.88 6.50 2.57
N LYS A 75 -8.36 5.29 2.83
CA LYS A 75 -7.90 4.53 4.00
C LYS A 75 -6.46 4.03 3.83
N LEU A 76 -6.05 3.78 2.60
CA LEU A 76 -4.68 3.33 2.31
C LEU A 76 -3.69 4.48 2.36
N THR A 77 -4.13 5.70 2.10
CA THR A 77 -3.27 6.88 2.04
C THR A 77 -3.37 7.76 3.29
N ASP A 78 -4.24 7.44 4.22
CA ASP A 78 -4.41 8.18 5.47
C ASP A 78 -3.35 7.74 6.48
N VAL A 79 -2.12 8.18 6.25
CA VAL A 79 -0.96 7.75 7.03
C VAL A 79 -0.51 8.81 8.04
N ASP A 80 -1.04 10.01 7.96
CA ASP A 80 -0.66 11.10 8.85
C ASP A 80 -1.35 11.03 10.21
N ASN A 81 -2.40 10.21 10.32
CA ASN A 81 -3.17 10.04 11.54
C ASN A 81 -2.83 8.75 12.28
N ASP A 82 -1.74 8.12 11.93
CA ASP A 82 -1.30 6.88 12.57
C ASP A 82 -0.62 7.11 13.93
#